data_6cdca5fa9dc1577889db1fec29797c6f
#
_entry.id   6cdca5fa9dc1577889db1fec29797c6f
#
_cell.length_a   1.000
_cell.length_b   1.000
_cell.length_c   1.000
_cell.angle_alpha   90.00
_cell.angle_beta   90.00
_cell.angle_gamma   90.00
#
_symmetry.space_group_name_H-M   'P 1'
#
loop_
_entity.id
_entity.type
_entity.pdbx_description
1 polymer ?
#
loop_
_entity_poly.entity_id
_entity_poly.type
_entity_poly.pdbx_seq_one_letter_code
_entity_poly.pdbx_strand_id
1 'polypeptide(L)'
;MQTGDLVMFRGRGPVAAIIRWWTRSAWDHCGVLWMVEGVPCVIEARFSGGVAVHALANRQEDGPTVYPTGRLVDIPGALVHCGDLYSVKDAILAGLGESGDHAGWECAEFAALLLGLDHDARGWTPQGLIEALSAQP
;
A
#
# COMPACT_ATOMS: atom_id res chain seq x y z
N MET A 1 -5.66 -15.99 2.37
CA MET A 1 -4.70 -15.23 1.54
C MET A 1 -4.97 -15.54 0.09
N GLN A 2 -5.25 -14.54 -0.69
CA GLN A 2 -5.45 -14.65 -2.15
C GLN A 2 -4.95 -13.38 -2.84
N THR A 3 -4.69 -13.46 -4.13
CA THR A 3 -4.33 -12.28 -4.93
C THR A 3 -5.42 -11.22 -4.81
N GLY A 4 -5.01 -9.97 -4.53
CA GLY A 4 -5.92 -8.86 -4.28
C GLY A 4 -6.19 -8.57 -2.80
N ASP A 5 -5.75 -9.42 -1.88
CA ASP A 5 -5.82 -9.10 -0.45
C ASP A 5 -4.89 -7.92 -0.11
N LEU A 6 -5.31 -7.06 0.81
CA LEU A 6 -4.51 -5.93 1.28
C LEU A 6 -3.54 -6.41 2.37
N VAL A 7 -2.26 -6.08 2.21
CA VAL A 7 -1.22 -6.38 3.21
C VAL A 7 -0.85 -5.10 3.93
N MET A 8 -0.98 -5.12 5.24
CA MET A 8 -0.68 -3.99 6.12
C MET A 8 0.56 -4.29 6.95
N PHE A 9 1.45 -3.31 7.08
CA PHE A 9 2.69 -3.44 7.83
C PHE A 9 2.73 -2.47 8.99
N ARG A 10 3.28 -2.95 10.10
CA ARG A 10 3.54 -2.15 11.30
C ARG A 10 5.02 -2.28 11.65
N GLY A 11 5.84 -1.53 10.95
CA GLY A 11 7.28 -1.50 11.15
C GLY A 11 7.67 -1.06 12.55
N ARG A 12 8.87 -1.43 12.94
CA ARG A 12 9.48 -1.06 14.23
C ARG A 12 10.40 0.13 14.02
N GLY A 13 10.53 0.95 15.05
CA GLY A 13 11.46 2.07 15.04
C GLY A 13 10.79 3.44 14.92
N PRO A 14 11.59 4.53 15.08
CA PRO A 14 11.06 5.88 15.21
C PRO A 14 10.40 6.41 13.93
N VAL A 15 10.94 6.09 12.76
CA VAL A 15 10.37 6.56 11.47
C VAL A 15 8.98 5.99 11.26
N ALA A 16 8.80 4.68 11.46
CA ALA A 16 7.50 4.03 11.37
C ALA A 16 6.50 4.62 12.38
N ALA A 17 6.95 4.93 13.59
CA ALA A 17 6.12 5.57 14.61
C ALA A 17 5.67 6.98 14.18
N ILE A 18 6.58 7.78 13.59
CA ILE A 18 6.27 9.12 13.08
C ILE A 18 5.23 9.03 11.94
N ILE A 19 5.40 8.11 11.01
CA ILE A 19 4.44 7.90 9.91
C ILE A 19 3.05 7.58 10.47
N ARG A 20 2.93 6.64 11.40
CA ARG A 20 1.65 6.28 12.02
C ARG A 20 1.01 7.47 12.74
N TRP A 21 1.80 8.24 13.46
CA TRP A 21 1.31 9.46 14.14
C TRP A 21 0.82 10.49 13.11
N TRP A 22 1.61 10.75 12.07
CA TRP A 22 1.28 11.74 11.04
C TRP A 22 0.04 11.36 10.24
N THR A 23 -0.07 10.12 9.82
CA THR A 23 -1.20 9.61 9.03
C THR A 23 -2.41 9.20 9.88
N ARG A 24 -2.30 9.28 11.20
CA ARG A 24 -3.32 8.79 12.16
C ARG A 24 -3.74 7.35 11.88
N SER A 25 -2.82 6.53 11.46
CA SER A 25 -2.99 5.13 11.11
C SER A 25 -2.37 4.21 12.15
N ALA A 26 -2.97 3.05 12.38
CA ALA A 26 -2.32 1.97 13.13
C ALA A 26 -1.16 1.34 12.36
N TRP A 27 -1.09 1.59 11.05
CA TRP A 27 -0.16 1.03 10.08
C TRP A 27 0.69 2.12 9.45
N ASP A 28 1.93 1.81 9.14
CA ASP A 28 2.87 2.75 8.52
C ASP A 28 3.14 2.44 7.04
N HIS A 29 2.70 1.28 6.58
CA HIS A 29 2.90 0.86 5.20
C HIS A 29 1.85 -0.17 4.76
N CYS A 30 1.60 -0.27 3.46
CA CYS A 30 0.72 -1.27 2.88
C CYS A 30 1.15 -1.65 1.44
N GLY A 31 0.61 -2.77 0.98
CA GLY A 31 0.75 -3.26 -0.38
C GLY A 31 -0.39 -4.23 -0.71
N VAL A 32 -0.37 -4.81 -1.89
CA VAL A 32 -1.38 -5.75 -2.36
C VAL A 32 -0.75 -7.12 -2.58
N LEU A 33 -1.40 -8.16 -2.09
CA LEU A 33 -0.95 -9.53 -2.20
C LEU A 33 -1.07 -10.04 -3.63
N TRP A 34 -0.05 -10.72 -4.09
CA TRP A 34 -0.02 -11.50 -5.32
C TRP A 34 0.49 -12.91 -5.03
N MET A 35 -0.34 -13.91 -5.31
CA MET A 35 0.05 -15.32 -5.19
C MET A 35 0.76 -15.77 -6.47
N VAL A 36 2.06 -15.95 -6.41
CA VAL A 36 2.91 -16.40 -7.53
C VAL A 36 3.20 -17.88 -7.35
N GLU A 37 2.55 -18.72 -8.14
CA GLU A 37 2.71 -20.20 -8.06
C GLU A 37 2.59 -20.74 -6.62
N GLY A 38 1.65 -20.20 -5.85
CA GLY A 38 1.42 -20.58 -4.45
C GLY A 38 2.33 -19.85 -3.44
N VAL A 39 3.27 -19.03 -3.89
CA VAL A 39 4.13 -18.21 -3.02
C VAL A 39 3.50 -16.85 -2.81
N PRO A 40 3.22 -16.43 -1.57
CA PRO A 40 2.69 -15.10 -1.30
C PRO A 40 3.77 -14.04 -1.51
N CYS A 41 3.49 -13.11 -2.43
CA CYS A 41 4.29 -11.92 -2.70
C CYS A 41 3.46 -10.67 -2.42
N VAL A 42 4.10 -9.55 -2.20
CA VAL A 42 3.47 -8.24 -2.06
C VAL A 42 3.97 -7.30 -3.15
N ILE A 43 3.03 -6.63 -3.83
CA ILE A 43 3.33 -5.52 -4.75
C ILE A 43 3.12 -4.25 -3.95
N GLU A 44 4.17 -3.44 -3.83
CA GLU A 44 4.19 -2.30 -2.92
C GLU A 44 5.05 -1.15 -3.46
N ALA A 45 4.71 0.09 -3.08
CA ALA A 45 5.55 1.26 -3.28
C ALA A 45 6.29 1.57 -1.97
N ARG A 46 7.62 1.46 -1.98
CA ARG A 46 8.47 1.68 -0.80
C ARG A 46 9.32 2.93 -0.97
N PHE A 47 9.58 3.63 0.14
CA PHE A 47 10.51 4.74 0.18
C PHE A 47 11.89 4.38 -0.42
N SER A 48 12.41 3.21 -0.06
CA SER A 48 13.64 2.67 -0.64
C SER A 48 13.30 1.68 -1.75
N GLY A 49 13.59 2.05 -3.00
CA GLY A 49 13.44 1.18 -4.16
C GLY A 49 12.16 1.37 -4.98
N GLY A 50 11.23 2.24 -4.57
CA GLY A 50 10.01 2.53 -5.32
C GLY A 50 9.04 1.35 -5.39
N VAL A 51 8.33 1.22 -6.52
CA VAL A 51 7.39 0.14 -6.77
C VAL A 51 8.13 -1.14 -7.11
N ALA A 52 7.87 -2.20 -6.37
CA ALA A 52 8.50 -3.50 -6.57
C ALA A 52 7.63 -4.64 -6.02
N VAL A 53 8.02 -5.87 -6.35
CA VAL A 53 7.42 -7.11 -5.83
C VAL A 53 8.41 -7.77 -4.88
N HIS A 54 7.95 -8.11 -3.68
CA HIS A 54 8.76 -8.79 -2.68
C HIS A 54 8.03 -10.05 -2.18
N ALA A 55 8.77 -11.12 -1.93
CA ALA A 55 8.18 -12.26 -1.22
C ALA A 55 7.75 -11.83 0.18
N LEU A 56 6.52 -12.18 0.58
CA LEU A 56 5.98 -11.80 1.89
C LEU A 56 6.83 -12.36 3.03
N ALA A 57 7.47 -13.52 2.82
CA ALA A 57 8.41 -14.10 3.78
C ALA A 57 9.59 -13.18 4.13
N ASN A 58 10.02 -12.32 3.19
CA ASN A 58 11.10 -11.35 3.41
C ASN A 58 10.65 -10.09 4.15
N ARG A 59 9.36 -9.99 4.50
CA ARG A 59 8.73 -8.84 5.15
C ARG A 59 8.19 -9.14 6.55
N GLN A 60 8.54 -10.29 7.12
CA GLN A 60 8.00 -10.73 8.42
C GLN A 60 8.41 -9.82 9.59
N GLU A 61 9.57 -9.17 9.51
CA GLU A 61 10.03 -8.24 10.54
C GLU A 61 9.13 -7.01 10.68
N ASP A 62 8.43 -6.65 9.61
CA ASP A 62 7.49 -5.52 9.59
C ASP A 62 6.08 -5.89 10.08
N GLY A 63 5.89 -7.09 10.62
CA GLY A 63 4.64 -7.55 11.21
C GLY A 63 3.45 -7.49 10.25
N PRO A 64 3.49 -8.19 9.11
CA PRO A 64 2.42 -8.12 8.11
C PRO A 64 1.11 -8.69 8.64
N THR A 65 0.02 -7.99 8.33
CA THR A 65 -1.36 -8.46 8.54
C THR A 65 -2.09 -8.42 7.22
N VAL A 66 -2.77 -9.52 6.87
CA VAL A 66 -3.48 -9.65 5.59
C VAL A 66 -4.98 -9.45 5.82
N TYR A 67 -5.57 -8.52 5.06
CA TYR A 67 -7.00 -8.21 5.06
C TYR A 67 -7.63 -8.70 3.76
N PRO A 68 -8.58 -9.64 3.81
CA PRO A 68 -9.32 -10.07 2.63
C PRO A 68 -10.12 -8.90 2.03
N THR A 69 -9.97 -8.66 0.74
CA THR A 69 -10.71 -7.59 0.05
C THR A 69 -11.80 -8.13 -0.86
N GLY A 70 -11.68 -9.39 -1.32
CA GLY A 70 -12.55 -9.96 -2.35
C GLY A 70 -12.40 -9.32 -3.73
N ARG A 71 -11.39 -8.46 -3.95
CA ARG A 71 -11.19 -7.73 -5.18
C ARG A 71 -10.25 -8.47 -6.13
N LEU A 72 -10.55 -8.34 -7.42
CA LEU A 72 -9.64 -8.77 -8.48
C LEU A 72 -8.66 -7.63 -8.79
N VAL A 73 -7.40 -8.00 -9.01
CA VAL A 73 -6.31 -7.07 -9.33
C VAL A 73 -5.75 -7.42 -10.70
N ASP A 74 -5.60 -6.41 -11.54
CA ASP A 74 -4.88 -6.53 -12.82
C ASP A 74 -3.36 -6.57 -12.54
N ILE A 75 -2.84 -7.78 -12.36
CA ILE A 75 -1.41 -7.97 -12.09
C ILE A 75 -0.53 -7.48 -13.24
N PRO A 76 -0.79 -7.78 -14.53
CA PRO A 76 -0.05 -7.21 -15.63
C PRO A 76 -0.03 -5.68 -15.60
N GLY A 77 -1.16 -5.04 -15.35
CA GLY A 77 -1.26 -3.58 -15.19
C GLY A 77 -0.47 -3.07 -13.99
N ALA A 78 -0.45 -3.80 -12.88
CA ALA A 78 0.34 -3.45 -11.70
C ALA A 78 1.85 -3.52 -11.98
N LEU A 79 2.30 -4.53 -12.70
CA LEU A 79 3.73 -4.76 -12.97
C LEU A 79 4.37 -3.69 -13.87
N VAL A 80 3.60 -2.95 -14.68
CA VAL A 80 4.15 -1.85 -15.49
C VAL A 80 4.66 -0.69 -14.63
N HIS A 81 4.21 -0.60 -13.37
CA HIS A 81 4.68 0.40 -12.41
C HIS A 81 5.96 -0.01 -11.67
N CYS A 82 6.44 -1.24 -11.83
CA CYS A 82 7.70 -1.67 -11.21
C CYS A 82 8.85 -0.78 -11.68
N GLY A 83 9.59 -0.21 -10.71
CA GLY A 83 10.63 0.77 -10.97
C GLY A 83 10.19 2.24 -10.85
N ASP A 84 8.88 2.52 -10.78
CA ASP A 84 8.39 3.87 -10.49
C ASP A 84 8.89 4.33 -9.11
N LEU A 85 9.19 5.61 -9.00
CA LEU A 85 9.73 6.19 -7.76
C LEU A 85 8.64 6.31 -6.68
N TYR A 86 9.08 6.29 -5.42
CA TYR A 86 8.22 6.63 -4.29
C TYR A 86 8.07 8.14 -4.17
N SER A 87 6.84 8.62 -3.93
CA SER A 87 6.56 10.03 -3.71
C SER A 87 6.50 10.36 -2.22
N VAL A 88 7.56 10.98 -1.72
CA VAL A 88 7.58 11.53 -0.35
C VAL A 88 6.59 12.68 -0.19
N LYS A 89 6.44 13.49 -1.25
CA LYS A 89 5.49 14.62 -1.25
C LYS A 89 4.06 14.12 -1.06
N ASP A 90 3.65 13.10 -1.83
CA ASP A 90 2.31 12.55 -1.75
C ASP A 90 2.06 11.89 -0.40
N ALA A 91 3.06 11.24 0.19
CA ALA A 91 2.98 10.68 1.54
C ALA A 91 2.76 11.77 2.61
N ILE A 92 3.38 12.94 2.47
CA ILE A 92 3.14 14.09 3.36
C ILE A 92 1.74 14.64 3.18
N LEU A 93 1.29 14.83 1.92
CA LEU A 93 -0.05 15.33 1.60
C LEU A 93 -1.14 14.36 2.04
N ALA A 94 -0.91 13.05 1.92
CA ALA A 94 -1.83 12.03 2.42
C ALA A 94 -2.12 12.17 3.91
N GLY A 95 -1.12 12.50 4.72
CA GLY A 95 -1.29 12.79 6.14
C GLY A 95 -2.18 14.03 6.41
N LEU A 96 -2.29 14.94 5.44
CA LEU A 96 -3.19 16.10 5.46
C LEU A 96 -4.57 15.81 4.81
N GLY A 97 -4.77 14.61 4.25
CA GLY A 97 -5.98 14.23 3.52
C GLY A 97 -6.06 14.81 2.11
N GLU A 98 -4.93 15.27 1.56
CA GLU A 98 -4.83 15.87 0.23
C GLU A 98 -4.19 14.90 -0.77
N SER A 99 -4.61 14.96 -2.04
CA SER A 99 -3.96 14.24 -3.13
C SER A 99 -2.71 14.97 -3.61
N GLY A 100 -1.73 14.22 -4.10
CA GLY A 100 -0.49 14.73 -4.65
C GLY A 100 -0.53 14.98 -6.15
N ASP A 101 0.64 15.22 -6.73
CA ASP A 101 0.82 15.49 -8.16
C ASP A 101 1.21 14.24 -8.99
N HIS A 102 1.23 13.09 -8.36
CA HIS A 102 1.52 11.78 -8.98
C HIS A 102 2.86 11.70 -9.72
N ALA A 103 3.85 12.47 -9.27
CA ALA A 103 5.23 12.37 -9.78
C ALA A 103 5.92 11.04 -9.41
N GLY A 104 5.29 10.26 -8.55
CA GLY A 104 5.66 8.92 -8.08
C GLY A 104 4.49 8.33 -7.31
N TRP A 105 4.70 7.26 -6.56
CA TRP A 105 3.66 6.57 -5.80
C TRP A 105 3.93 6.59 -4.30
N GLU A 106 2.93 6.94 -3.52
CA GLU A 106 2.86 6.67 -2.09
C GLU A 106 2.22 5.28 -1.89
N CYS A 107 2.51 4.60 -0.78
CA CYS A 107 2.12 3.19 -0.62
C CYS A 107 0.60 2.96 -0.64
N ALA A 108 -0.17 3.80 0.04
CA ALA A 108 -1.62 3.63 0.12
C ALA A 108 -2.34 4.10 -1.15
N GLU A 109 -1.82 5.14 -1.81
CA GLU A 109 -2.29 5.58 -3.12
C GLU A 109 -2.09 4.49 -4.17
N PHE A 110 -0.90 3.89 -4.21
CA PHE A 110 -0.62 2.79 -5.12
C PHE A 110 -1.49 1.56 -4.85
N ALA A 111 -1.69 1.20 -3.59
CA ALA A 111 -2.60 0.12 -3.22
C ALA A 111 -4.06 0.44 -3.61
N ALA A 112 -4.50 1.70 -3.48
CA ALA A 112 -5.81 2.14 -3.94
C ALA A 112 -5.98 1.94 -5.45
N LEU A 113 -4.98 2.33 -6.25
CA LEU A 113 -4.96 2.08 -7.69
C LEU A 113 -5.13 0.59 -8.00
N LEU A 114 -4.31 -0.27 -7.39
CA LEU A 114 -4.35 -1.71 -7.63
C LEU A 114 -5.69 -2.34 -7.27
N LEU A 115 -6.33 -1.84 -6.22
CA LEU A 115 -7.63 -2.32 -5.75
C LEU A 115 -8.83 -1.71 -6.51
N GLY A 116 -8.58 -0.91 -7.55
CA GLY A 116 -9.63 -0.27 -8.35
C GLY A 116 -10.44 0.77 -7.56
N LEU A 117 -9.81 1.40 -6.55
CA LEU A 117 -10.36 2.56 -5.86
C LEU A 117 -9.98 3.84 -6.63
N ASP A 118 -10.75 4.90 -6.44
CA ASP A 118 -10.40 6.22 -7.00
C ASP A 118 -9.18 6.77 -6.25
N HIS A 119 -7.98 6.49 -6.79
CA HIS A 119 -6.71 6.86 -6.16
C HIS A 119 -6.45 8.38 -6.20
N ASP A 120 -7.15 9.13 -7.07
CA ASP A 120 -7.05 10.58 -7.18
C ASP A 120 -8.02 11.33 -6.25
N ALA A 121 -9.00 10.64 -5.68
CA ALA A 121 -10.11 11.28 -4.97
C ALA A 121 -9.68 11.99 -3.68
N ARG A 122 -8.59 11.56 -3.05
CA ARG A 122 -8.09 12.08 -1.76
C ARG A 122 -6.67 11.61 -1.49
N GLY A 123 -6.01 12.19 -0.47
CA GLY A 123 -4.82 11.61 0.11
C GLY A 123 -5.15 10.28 0.82
N TRP A 124 -4.60 9.19 0.33
CA TRP A 124 -4.81 7.86 0.90
C TRP A 124 -3.84 7.61 2.06
N THR A 125 -4.34 6.95 3.09
CA THR A 125 -3.53 6.40 4.18
C THR A 125 -3.83 4.90 4.31
N PRO A 126 -2.95 4.10 4.91
CA PRO A 126 -3.24 2.69 5.17
C PRO A 126 -4.55 2.48 5.91
N GLN A 127 -4.84 3.27 6.92
CA GLN A 127 -6.12 3.21 7.65
C GLN A 127 -7.31 3.57 6.76
N GLY A 128 -7.17 4.60 5.93
CA GLY A 128 -8.22 5.04 5.00
C GLY A 128 -8.60 3.98 3.97
N LEU A 129 -7.66 3.12 3.57
CA LEU A 129 -7.93 1.97 2.69
C LEU A 129 -8.84 0.96 3.38
N ILE A 130 -8.54 0.59 4.63
CA ILE A 130 -9.37 -0.35 5.39
C ILE A 130 -10.80 0.19 5.54
N GLU A 131 -10.93 1.47 5.88
CA GLU A 131 -12.24 2.12 6.05
C GLU A 131 -13.03 2.14 4.74
N ALA A 132 -12.39 2.48 3.62
CA ALA A 132 -13.03 2.51 2.31
C ALA A 132 -13.47 1.12 1.84
N LEU A 133 -12.65 0.08 2.07
CA LEU A 133 -12.97 -1.30 1.74
C LEU A 133 -14.09 -1.86 2.62
N SER A 134 -14.12 -1.48 3.90
CA SER A 134 -15.15 -1.91 4.85
C SER A 134 -16.50 -1.23 4.62
N ALA A 135 -16.52 -0.05 4.01
CA ALA A 135 -17.75 0.72 3.73
C ALA A 135 -18.47 0.27 2.45
N GLN A 136 -17.85 -0.59 1.64
CA GLN A 136 -18.47 -1.09 0.40
C GLN A 136 -19.29 -2.36 0.71
N PRO A 137 -20.52 -2.42 0.24
CA PRO A 137 -21.40 -3.57 0.44
C PRO A 137 -20.93 -4.82 -0.30
#